data_fc7cbde9c219c78b3f7e0dd9371df9f6
#
_entry.id   fc7cbde9c219c78b3f7e0dd9371df9f6
#
_cell.length_a   1.000
_cell.length_b   1.000
_cell.length_c   1.000
_cell.angle_alpha   90.00
_cell.angle_beta   90.00
_cell.angle_gamma   90.00
#
_symmetry.space_group_name_H-M   'P 1'
#
loop_
_entity.id
_entity.type
_entity.pdbx_description
1 polymer ?
#
loop_
_entity_poly.entity_id
_entity_poly.type
_entity_poly.pdbx_seq_one_letter_code
_entity_poly.pdbx_strand_id
1 'polypeptide(L)'
;VFSLRRLLASVVALLLVLSVLFVATLGVWPPAYTVISGSMSPHINTSDVVVVMDKHRVTPPDSRDGVVSARNGKRDGFQTLGGPGNVLVYRPYGNESAIPVLHRARFWVSSGENWYDEGDPAYLAGADNCAELRNCPAPHAGFITKGDANGYYDQAVGISSPVRQSWILGVAVARVPELGKLSPSMAHSSRSSATLSNFPPPQTVDSRVNEYRIPSRSVSTSCRIS
;
A
#
# COMPACT_ATOMS: atom_id res chain seq x y z
N VAL A 1 49.15 -23.34 -12.88
CA VAL A 1 48.15 -23.84 -11.95
C VAL A 1 47.58 -22.63 -11.17
N PHE A 2 46.44 -22.12 -11.56
CA PHE A 2 45.75 -21.10 -10.77
C PHE A 2 45.41 -21.66 -9.40
N SER A 3 45.88 -21.01 -8.32
CA SER A 3 45.56 -21.47 -6.99
C SER A 3 44.04 -21.33 -6.74
N LEU A 4 43.39 -22.33 -6.15
CA LEU A 4 41.95 -22.35 -5.82
C LEU A 4 41.54 -21.02 -5.10
N ARG A 5 42.43 -20.46 -4.27
CA ARG A 5 42.18 -19.16 -3.61
C ARG A 5 42.00 -18.00 -4.60
N ARG A 6 42.77 -17.95 -5.70
CA ARG A 6 42.63 -16.89 -6.71
C ARG A 6 41.32 -17.08 -7.50
N LEU A 7 40.95 -18.31 -7.82
CA LEU A 7 39.66 -18.60 -8.49
C LEU A 7 38.49 -18.18 -7.61
N LEU A 8 38.49 -18.57 -6.33
CA LEU A 8 37.44 -18.17 -5.39
C LEU A 8 37.36 -16.65 -5.22
N ALA A 9 38.50 -15.98 -5.07
CA ALA A 9 38.52 -14.50 -4.99
C ALA A 9 37.95 -13.82 -6.23
N SER A 10 38.27 -14.33 -7.43
CA SER A 10 37.75 -13.80 -8.67
C SER A 10 36.22 -14.01 -8.79
N VAL A 11 35.70 -15.16 -8.41
CA VAL A 11 34.26 -15.45 -8.40
C VAL A 11 33.52 -14.52 -7.42
N VAL A 12 34.05 -14.36 -6.20
CA VAL A 12 33.47 -13.44 -5.21
C VAL A 12 33.47 -12.00 -5.72
N ALA A 13 34.60 -11.53 -6.28
CA ALA A 13 34.68 -10.19 -6.86
C ALA A 13 33.67 -9.99 -7.99
N LEU A 14 33.51 -10.97 -8.88
CA LEU A 14 32.52 -10.92 -9.95
C LEU A 14 31.09 -10.82 -9.40
N LEU A 15 30.74 -11.66 -8.41
CA LEU A 15 29.41 -11.63 -7.79
C LEU A 15 29.13 -10.29 -7.12
N LEU A 16 30.12 -9.68 -6.44
CA LEU A 16 29.98 -8.35 -5.85
C LEU A 16 29.73 -7.28 -6.91
N VAL A 17 30.50 -7.29 -7.99
CA VAL A 17 30.29 -6.35 -9.10
C VAL A 17 28.90 -6.52 -9.72
N LEU A 18 28.47 -7.76 -9.98
CA LEU A 18 27.15 -8.03 -10.53
C LEU A 18 26.04 -7.58 -9.58
N SER A 19 26.19 -7.78 -8.26
CA SER A 19 25.19 -7.32 -7.28
C SER A 19 25.10 -5.80 -7.21
N VAL A 20 26.23 -5.10 -7.25
CA VAL A 20 26.25 -3.63 -7.30
C VAL A 20 25.59 -3.12 -8.58
N LEU A 21 25.93 -3.69 -9.72
CA LEU A 21 25.29 -3.34 -11.01
C LEU A 21 23.78 -3.59 -10.98
N PHE A 22 23.35 -4.71 -10.42
CA PHE A 22 21.93 -5.04 -10.28
C PHE A 22 21.19 -3.99 -9.44
N VAL A 23 21.70 -3.63 -8.26
CA VAL A 23 21.10 -2.59 -7.41
C VAL A 23 21.12 -1.23 -8.11
N ALA A 24 22.21 -0.89 -8.80
CA ALA A 24 22.32 0.36 -9.54
C ALA A 24 21.30 0.46 -10.69
N THR A 25 20.98 -0.67 -11.35
CA THR A 25 19.93 -0.69 -12.41
C THR A 25 18.53 -0.51 -11.84
N LEU A 26 18.24 -1.03 -10.65
CA LEU A 26 16.94 -0.86 -10.01
C LEU A 26 16.73 0.57 -9.47
N GLY A 27 17.77 1.23 -9.00
CA GLY A 27 17.74 2.62 -8.55
C GLY A 27 17.04 2.86 -7.22
N VAL A 28 16.74 1.80 -6.44
CA VAL A 28 16.09 1.87 -5.12
C VAL A 28 16.81 0.99 -4.10
N TRP A 29 16.68 1.35 -2.83
CA TRP A 29 17.17 0.57 -1.72
C TRP A 29 16.14 0.50 -0.57
N PRO A 30 15.81 -0.69 -0.02
CA PRO A 30 16.21 -2.02 -0.50
C PRO A 30 15.55 -2.38 -1.84
N PRO A 31 16.21 -3.19 -2.69
CA PRO A 31 15.69 -3.54 -4.02
C PRO A 31 14.62 -4.64 -3.99
N ALA A 32 14.34 -5.21 -2.82
CA ALA A 32 13.37 -6.30 -2.67
C ALA A 32 12.67 -6.27 -1.31
N TYR A 33 11.43 -6.75 -1.28
CA TYR A 33 10.60 -6.86 -0.08
C TYR A 33 9.97 -8.24 0.01
N THR A 34 9.94 -8.81 1.22
CA THR A 34 9.18 -10.04 1.49
C THR A 34 7.72 -9.69 1.76
N VAL A 35 6.82 -10.40 1.09
CA VAL A 35 5.37 -10.22 1.22
C VAL A 35 4.87 -10.95 2.47
N ILE A 36 4.27 -10.20 3.39
CA ILE A 36 3.81 -10.72 4.69
C ILE A 36 2.30 -10.93 4.78
N SER A 37 1.54 -10.52 3.75
CA SER A 37 0.07 -10.63 3.74
C SER A 37 -0.45 -11.13 2.39
N GLY A 38 -1.70 -11.62 2.37
CA GLY A 38 -2.37 -12.08 1.15
C GLY A 38 -3.14 -11.01 0.39
N SER A 39 -2.98 -9.73 0.72
CA SER A 39 -3.77 -8.63 0.14
C SER A 39 -3.64 -8.49 -1.39
N MET A 40 -2.58 -9.05 -1.96
CA MET A 40 -2.31 -9.02 -3.41
C MET A 40 -2.56 -10.36 -4.11
N SER A 41 -3.13 -11.35 -3.42
CA SER A 41 -3.52 -12.62 -4.03
C SER A 41 -4.55 -12.39 -5.16
N PRO A 42 -4.59 -13.23 -6.19
CA PRO A 42 -3.72 -14.39 -6.45
C PRO A 42 -2.37 -14.02 -7.11
N HIS A 43 -2.14 -12.75 -7.44
CA HIS A 43 -1.00 -12.33 -8.25
C HIS A 43 0.31 -12.33 -7.47
N ILE A 44 0.27 -11.95 -6.19
CA ILE A 44 1.42 -11.96 -5.28
C ILE A 44 0.93 -12.55 -3.96
N ASN A 45 1.61 -13.55 -3.46
CA ASN A 45 1.19 -14.30 -2.27
C ASN A 45 2.13 -14.06 -1.09
N THR A 46 1.66 -14.41 0.10
CA THR A 46 2.48 -14.41 1.30
C THR A 46 3.74 -15.27 1.09
N SER A 47 4.87 -14.81 1.59
CA SER A 47 6.20 -15.39 1.41
C SER A 47 6.81 -15.24 0.01
N ASP A 48 6.16 -14.59 -0.93
CA ASP A 48 6.84 -14.15 -2.15
C ASP A 48 7.85 -13.02 -1.80
N VAL A 49 8.89 -12.91 -2.60
CA VAL A 49 9.77 -11.75 -2.60
C VAL A 49 9.50 -10.95 -3.86
N VAL A 50 9.20 -9.67 -3.71
CA VAL A 50 9.00 -8.77 -4.83
C VAL A 50 10.25 -7.94 -5.06
N VAL A 51 10.66 -7.84 -6.33
CA VAL A 51 11.73 -6.95 -6.79
C VAL A 51 11.13 -5.60 -7.10
N VAL A 52 11.74 -4.55 -6.57
CA VAL A 52 11.27 -3.16 -6.68
C VAL A 52 12.25 -2.34 -7.49
N MET A 53 11.73 -1.48 -8.34
CA MET A 53 12.49 -0.57 -9.20
C MET A 53 12.03 0.86 -8.97
N ASP A 54 12.93 1.82 -9.15
CA ASP A 54 12.56 3.23 -9.18
C ASP A 54 11.55 3.50 -10.30
N LYS A 55 10.48 4.20 -9.98
CA LYS A 55 9.35 4.47 -10.88
C LYS A 55 9.75 5.25 -12.14
N HIS A 56 10.88 5.95 -12.13
CA HIS A 56 11.38 6.72 -13.27
C HIS A 56 12.33 5.92 -14.19
N ARG A 57 12.69 4.68 -13.83
CA ARG A 57 13.56 3.83 -14.68
C ARG A 57 12.89 3.37 -15.96
N VAL A 58 11.60 3.10 -15.89
CA VAL A 58 10.78 2.78 -17.05
C VAL A 58 9.52 3.65 -16.95
N THR A 59 9.42 4.64 -17.82
CA THR A 59 8.29 5.56 -17.85
C THR A 59 7.39 5.23 -19.04
N PRO A 60 6.35 4.39 -18.86
CA PRO A 60 5.43 4.08 -19.94
C PRO A 60 4.66 5.33 -20.39
N PRO A 61 4.16 5.36 -21.63
CA PRO A 61 3.17 6.35 -22.05
C PRO A 61 2.01 6.38 -21.05
N ASP A 62 1.36 7.53 -20.88
CA ASP A 62 0.22 7.74 -19.98
C ASP A 62 0.50 7.45 -18.48
N SER A 63 1.78 7.39 -18.11
CA SER A 63 2.18 7.35 -16.70
C SER A 63 2.12 8.75 -16.07
N ARG A 64 1.77 8.80 -14.79
CA ARG A 64 1.92 10.00 -13.97
C ARG A 64 3.09 9.80 -13.02
N ASP A 65 4.15 10.57 -13.22
CA ASP A 65 5.40 10.47 -12.44
C ASP A 65 5.95 9.01 -12.43
N GLY A 66 5.99 8.38 -13.61
CA GLY A 66 6.47 7.02 -13.80
C GLY A 66 5.51 5.89 -13.36
N VAL A 67 4.31 6.24 -12.88
CA VAL A 67 3.30 5.26 -12.45
C VAL A 67 2.12 5.24 -13.42
N VAL A 68 1.80 4.05 -13.93
CA VAL A 68 0.56 3.78 -14.68
C VAL A 68 -0.48 3.23 -13.72
N SER A 69 -1.63 3.91 -13.61
CA SER A 69 -2.76 3.41 -12.83
C SER A 69 -3.44 2.22 -13.51
N ALA A 70 -4.19 1.41 -12.75
CA ALA A 70 -4.95 0.31 -13.33
C ALA A 70 -6.01 0.79 -14.34
N ARG A 71 -6.57 1.99 -14.13
CA ARG A 71 -7.50 2.62 -15.08
C ARG A 71 -6.81 2.86 -16.43
N ASN A 72 -5.63 3.49 -16.42
CA ASN A 72 -4.85 3.73 -17.63
C ASN A 72 -4.33 2.42 -18.23
N GLY A 73 -3.79 1.53 -17.38
CA GLY A 73 -3.29 0.24 -17.83
C GLY A 73 -4.35 -0.64 -18.52
N LYS A 74 -5.63 -0.56 -18.08
CA LYS A 74 -6.74 -1.24 -18.79
C LYS A 74 -6.98 -0.64 -20.17
N ARG A 75 -6.89 0.70 -20.31
CA ARG A 75 -7.08 1.39 -21.58
C ARG A 75 -5.95 1.09 -22.56
N ASP A 76 -4.71 1.09 -22.09
CA ASP A 76 -3.50 1.11 -22.90
C ASP A 76 -2.86 -0.29 -23.02
N GLY A 77 -3.44 -1.32 -22.38
CA GLY A 77 -2.91 -2.69 -22.37
C GLY A 77 -1.69 -2.89 -21.45
N PHE A 78 -1.30 -1.91 -20.62
CA PHE A 78 -0.16 -2.02 -19.72
C PHE A 78 -0.50 -2.85 -18.49
N GLN A 79 0.25 -3.91 -18.27
CA GLN A 79 0.07 -4.83 -17.15
C GLN A 79 1.37 -5.10 -16.39
N THR A 80 1.29 -5.24 -15.08
CA THR A 80 2.39 -5.72 -14.24
C THR A 80 1.86 -6.72 -13.20
N LEU A 81 2.64 -7.77 -12.94
CA LEU A 81 2.34 -8.75 -11.89
C LEU A 81 0.88 -9.24 -11.93
N GLY A 82 0.44 -9.66 -13.14
CA GLY A 82 -0.85 -10.32 -13.38
C GLY A 82 -2.07 -9.40 -13.45
N GLY A 83 -1.89 -8.07 -13.41
CA GLY A 83 -3.02 -7.13 -13.49
C GLY A 83 -2.65 -5.79 -14.15
N PRO A 84 -3.65 -4.98 -14.54
CA PRO A 84 -3.43 -3.69 -15.18
C PRO A 84 -2.80 -2.68 -14.24
N GLY A 85 -1.87 -1.87 -14.76
CA GLY A 85 -1.19 -0.81 -14.02
C GLY A 85 -0.11 -1.31 -13.07
N ASN A 86 0.57 -0.38 -12.41
CA ASN A 86 1.67 -0.67 -11.49
C ASN A 86 1.20 -1.11 -10.10
N VAL A 87 1.98 -2.00 -9.49
CA VAL A 87 1.93 -2.31 -8.06
C VAL A 87 2.97 -1.45 -7.36
N LEU A 88 2.53 -0.62 -6.41
CA LEU A 88 3.35 0.33 -5.67
C LEU A 88 3.83 -0.28 -4.37
N VAL A 89 5.08 0.02 -3.99
CA VAL A 89 5.54 -0.06 -2.62
C VAL A 89 5.55 1.37 -2.07
N TYR A 90 4.76 1.66 -1.05
CA TYR A 90 4.63 3.00 -0.51
C TYR A 90 4.53 3.03 1.01
N ARG A 91 4.85 4.17 1.61
CA ARG A 91 4.70 4.43 3.05
C ARG A 91 3.33 5.05 3.31
N PRO A 92 2.46 4.39 4.10
CA PRO A 92 1.17 4.96 4.49
C PRO A 92 1.35 6.33 5.16
N TYR A 93 0.60 7.33 4.69
CA TYR A 93 0.69 8.72 5.17
C TYR A 93 2.09 9.34 5.09
N GLY A 94 3.02 8.76 4.33
CA GLY A 94 4.42 9.16 4.28
C GLY A 94 5.22 8.87 5.55
N ASN A 95 4.69 8.07 6.46
CA ASN A 95 5.33 7.75 7.73
C ASN A 95 6.52 6.81 7.50
N GLU A 96 7.73 7.28 7.77
CA GLU A 96 8.97 6.54 7.59
C GLU A 96 9.11 5.32 8.51
N SER A 97 8.44 5.34 9.65
CA SER A 97 8.45 4.25 10.63
C SER A 97 7.39 3.18 10.34
N ALA A 98 6.45 3.45 9.41
CA ALA A 98 5.43 2.49 9.06
C ALA A 98 5.98 1.38 8.17
N ILE A 99 5.44 0.17 8.33
CA ILE A 99 5.70 -0.93 7.39
C ILE A 99 5.17 -0.52 6.02
N PRO A 100 6.00 -0.58 4.96
CA PRO A 100 5.56 -0.27 3.62
C PRO A 100 4.40 -1.17 3.17
N VAL A 101 3.46 -0.59 2.44
CA VAL A 101 2.31 -1.28 1.84
C VAL A 101 2.61 -1.57 0.38
N LEU A 102 2.25 -2.78 -0.07
CA LEU A 102 2.39 -3.25 -1.45
C LEU A 102 0.99 -3.40 -2.05
N HIS A 103 0.48 -2.37 -2.76
CA HIS A 103 -0.84 -2.38 -3.38
C HIS A 103 -0.82 -1.75 -4.78
N ARG A 104 -1.85 -2.04 -5.60
CA ARG A 104 -1.96 -1.55 -6.97
C ARG A 104 -2.52 -0.13 -7.02
N ALA A 105 -1.88 0.75 -7.83
CA ALA A 105 -2.42 2.06 -8.17
C ALA A 105 -3.69 1.89 -9.00
N ARG A 106 -4.83 2.38 -8.50
CA ARG A 106 -6.13 2.22 -9.18
C ARG A 106 -6.43 3.38 -10.12
N PHE A 107 -6.36 4.60 -9.62
CA PHE A 107 -6.52 5.85 -10.37
C PHE A 107 -5.87 7.00 -9.58
N TRP A 108 -5.73 8.14 -10.25
CA TRP A 108 -5.19 9.37 -9.64
C TRP A 108 -6.34 10.30 -9.29
N VAL A 109 -6.17 11.05 -8.20
CA VAL A 109 -7.07 12.12 -7.78
C VAL A 109 -6.30 13.42 -7.53
N SER A 110 -6.96 14.54 -7.80
CA SER A 110 -6.46 15.88 -7.51
C SER A 110 -6.85 16.32 -6.09
N SER A 111 -6.20 17.34 -5.55
CA SER A 111 -6.63 17.92 -4.26
C SER A 111 -8.04 18.49 -4.35
N GLY A 112 -8.88 18.19 -3.38
CA GLY A 112 -10.28 18.64 -3.32
C GLY A 112 -11.25 17.85 -4.22
N GLU A 113 -10.77 16.85 -4.94
CA GLU A 113 -11.58 16.07 -5.86
C GLU A 113 -12.56 15.14 -5.11
N ASN A 114 -13.84 15.15 -5.55
CA ASN A 114 -14.83 14.17 -5.17
C ASN A 114 -14.55 12.87 -5.93
N TRP A 115 -13.81 11.96 -5.31
CA TRP A 115 -13.43 10.71 -5.93
C TRP A 115 -14.46 9.58 -5.70
N TYR A 116 -15.54 9.85 -4.95
CA TYR A 116 -16.65 8.91 -4.79
C TYR A 116 -17.25 8.52 -6.14
N ASP A 117 -17.50 9.52 -7.01
CA ASP A 117 -18.10 9.32 -8.32
C ASP A 117 -17.17 8.58 -9.30
N GLU A 118 -15.87 8.56 -9.02
CA GLU A 118 -14.87 7.88 -9.84
C GLU A 118 -14.52 6.46 -9.36
N GLY A 119 -14.81 6.18 -8.10
CA GLY A 119 -14.55 4.89 -7.48
C GLY A 119 -15.54 3.82 -7.95
N ASP A 120 -15.12 2.57 -7.95
CA ASP A 120 -16.02 1.44 -8.10
C ASP A 120 -16.85 1.32 -6.80
N PRO A 121 -18.20 1.37 -6.89
CA PRO A 121 -19.05 1.30 -5.70
C PRO A 121 -18.81 0.09 -4.80
N ALA A 122 -18.37 -1.03 -5.38
CA ALA A 122 -18.05 -2.24 -4.62
C ALA A 122 -16.86 -2.04 -3.63
N TYR A 123 -16.05 -1.00 -3.80
CA TYR A 123 -14.83 -0.78 -3.00
C TYR A 123 -14.86 0.49 -2.13
N LEU A 124 -16.00 1.16 -2.01
CA LEU A 124 -16.17 2.41 -1.25
C LEU A 124 -16.49 2.19 0.23
N ALA A 125 -16.37 0.95 0.73
CA ALA A 125 -16.63 0.57 2.13
C ALA A 125 -18.06 0.90 2.62
N GLY A 126 -19.05 0.86 1.71
CA GLY A 126 -20.47 1.11 2.02
C GLY A 126 -20.84 2.58 2.16
N ALA A 127 -19.97 3.52 1.77
CA ALA A 127 -20.33 4.93 1.71
C ALA A 127 -21.29 5.20 0.58
N ASP A 128 -22.35 5.98 0.84
CA ASP A 128 -23.39 6.36 -0.15
C ASP A 128 -23.07 7.70 -0.84
N ASN A 129 -22.08 8.43 -0.35
CA ASN A 129 -21.64 9.72 -0.90
C ASN A 129 -20.23 10.08 -0.41
N CYS A 130 -19.68 11.17 -0.96
CA CYS A 130 -18.33 11.65 -0.60
C CYS A 130 -18.20 12.09 0.87
N ALA A 131 -19.26 12.58 1.50
CA ALA A 131 -19.20 13.03 2.89
C ALA A 131 -19.04 11.86 3.89
N GLU A 132 -19.52 10.68 3.52
CA GLU A 132 -19.37 9.45 4.30
C GLU A 132 -18.08 8.71 3.98
N LEU A 133 -17.53 8.95 2.77
CA LEU A 133 -16.32 8.28 2.31
C LEU A 133 -15.07 8.92 2.91
N ARG A 134 -14.30 8.12 3.65
CA ARG A 134 -13.04 8.62 4.23
C ARG A 134 -12.10 9.15 3.15
N ASN A 135 -11.42 10.26 3.45
CA ASN A 135 -10.54 10.97 2.51
C ASN A 135 -11.27 11.49 1.24
N CYS A 136 -12.56 11.71 1.32
CA CYS A 136 -13.34 12.37 0.29
C CYS A 136 -13.99 13.66 0.86
N PRO A 137 -13.82 14.82 0.21
CA PRO A 137 -12.96 15.07 -0.95
C PRO A 137 -11.48 14.75 -0.68
N ALA A 138 -10.72 14.48 -1.73
CA ALA A 138 -9.30 14.13 -1.58
C ALA A 138 -8.52 15.24 -0.85
N PRO A 139 -7.89 14.99 0.32
CA PRO A 139 -7.23 16.04 1.11
C PRO A 139 -5.99 16.60 0.38
N HIS A 140 -5.49 15.89 -0.58
CA HIS A 140 -4.40 16.28 -1.48
C HIS A 140 -4.37 15.36 -2.70
N ALA A 141 -3.63 15.74 -3.73
CA ALA A 141 -3.43 14.91 -4.91
C ALA A 141 -2.64 13.64 -4.59
N GLY A 142 -2.99 12.52 -5.24
CA GLY A 142 -2.33 11.23 -5.04
C GLY A 142 -3.03 10.06 -5.74
N PHE A 143 -2.46 8.88 -5.63
CA PHE A 143 -3.07 7.65 -6.13
C PHE A 143 -4.05 7.07 -5.11
N ILE A 144 -5.21 6.66 -5.60
CA ILE A 144 -6.09 5.73 -4.90
C ILE A 144 -5.53 4.34 -5.15
N THR A 145 -5.35 3.57 -4.08
CA THR A 145 -4.70 2.26 -4.11
C THR A 145 -5.61 1.17 -3.54
N LYS A 146 -5.37 -0.08 -3.94
CA LYS A 146 -6.10 -1.24 -3.42
C LYS A 146 -5.26 -2.50 -3.58
N GLY A 147 -5.26 -3.37 -2.58
CA GLY A 147 -4.79 -4.75 -2.73
C GLY A 147 -5.69 -5.53 -3.70
N ASP A 148 -5.10 -6.38 -4.52
CA ASP A 148 -5.87 -7.11 -5.55
C ASP A 148 -6.96 -7.99 -4.92
N ALA A 149 -6.69 -8.60 -3.75
CA ALA A 149 -7.64 -9.40 -2.98
C ALA A 149 -8.53 -8.57 -2.03
N ASN A 150 -8.24 -7.30 -1.80
CA ASN A 150 -8.98 -6.50 -0.83
C ASN A 150 -10.37 -6.12 -1.36
N GLY A 151 -11.36 -6.09 -0.48
CA GLY A 151 -12.73 -5.64 -0.79
C GLY A 151 -12.91 -4.12 -0.80
N TYR A 152 -11.86 -3.32 -0.49
CA TYR A 152 -11.97 -1.87 -0.35
C TYR A 152 -10.73 -1.16 -0.86
N TYR A 153 -10.89 0.12 -1.26
CA TYR A 153 -9.77 1.02 -1.46
C TYR A 153 -9.09 1.33 -0.13
N ASP A 154 -7.77 1.45 -0.14
CA ASP A 154 -6.96 1.76 1.04
C ASP A 154 -7.40 3.07 1.69
N GLN A 155 -7.82 4.04 0.89
CA GLN A 155 -8.29 5.35 1.31
C GLN A 155 -9.66 5.28 1.99
N ALA A 156 -10.54 4.39 1.52
CA ALA A 156 -11.88 4.21 2.09
C ALA A 156 -11.83 3.62 3.51
N VAL A 157 -10.88 2.73 3.78
CA VAL A 157 -10.72 2.10 5.12
C VAL A 157 -9.61 2.72 5.97
N GLY A 158 -8.93 3.77 5.46
CA GLY A 158 -7.94 4.54 6.23
C GLY A 158 -6.58 3.87 6.40
N ILE A 159 -6.20 2.96 5.50
CA ILE A 159 -4.81 2.46 5.42
C ILE A 159 -3.86 3.60 5.08
N SER A 160 -4.27 4.51 4.18
CA SER A 160 -3.56 5.74 3.85
C SER A 160 -4.56 6.79 3.33
N SER A 161 -4.19 8.07 3.33
CA SER A 161 -4.79 9.06 2.43
C SER A 161 -4.31 8.80 0.98
N PRO A 162 -4.81 9.50 -0.06
CA PRO A 162 -4.32 9.33 -1.42
C PRO A 162 -2.78 9.34 -1.47
N VAL A 163 -2.18 8.32 -2.09
CA VAL A 163 -0.74 8.10 -2.00
C VAL A 163 0.01 9.16 -2.81
N ARG A 164 0.72 10.05 -2.11
CA ARG A 164 1.57 11.07 -2.76
C ARG A 164 2.72 10.40 -3.50
N GLN A 165 3.16 11.02 -4.58
CA GLN A 165 4.32 10.57 -5.36
C GLN A 165 5.59 10.42 -4.51
N SER A 166 5.79 11.32 -3.53
CA SER A 166 6.93 11.28 -2.60
C SER A 166 6.88 10.14 -1.56
N TRP A 167 5.72 9.51 -1.37
CA TRP A 167 5.57 8.37 -0.45
C TRP A 167 5.86 7.03 -1.12
N ILE A 168 5.98 7.02 -2.45
CA ILE A 168 6.25 5.83 -3.25
C ILE A 168 7.74 5.52 -3.18
N LEU A 169 8.07 4.37 -2.64
CA LEU A 169 9.44 3.84 -2.58
C LEU A 169 9.88 3.26 -3.93
N GLY A 170 8.94 2.75 -4.70
CA GLY A 170 9.17 2.21 -6.03
C GLY A 170 7.98 1.39 -6.54
N VAL A 171 8.15 0.81 -7.72
CA VAL A 171 7.18 -0.08 -8.38
C VAL A 171 7.68 -1.51 -8.36
N ALA A 172 6.81 -2.45 -8.02
CA ALA A 172 7.13 -3.87 -8.07
C ALA A 172 7.12 -4.34 -9.54
N VAL A 173 8.24 -4.92 -9.98
CA VAL A 173 8.46 -5.32 -11.39
C VAL A 173 8.53 -6.83 -11.61
N ALA A 174 8.92 -7.57 -10.58
CA ALA A 174 9.00 -9.03 -10.61
C ALA A 174 8.69 -9.63 -9.25
N ARG A 175 8.30 -10.90 -9.22
CA ARG A 175 8.16 -11.67 -8.00
C ARG A 175 8.95 -12.98 -8.09
N VAL A 176 9.51 -13.40 -6.95
CA VAL A 176 10.11 -14.72 -6.78
C VAL A 176 9.23 -15.48 -5.78
N PRO A 177 8.50 -16.51 -6.24
CA PRO A 177 7.57 -17.24 -5.38
C PRO A 177 8.30 -17.89 -4.20
N GLU A 178 7.68 -17.84 -3.01
CA GLU A 178 8.08 -18.54 -1.79
C GLU A 178 9.52 -18.30 -1.27
N LEU A 179 10.30 -17.43 -1.91
CA LEU A 179 11.68 -17.16 -1.48
C LEU A 179 11.74 -16.58 -0.06
N GLY A 180 10.71 -15.86 0.37
CA GLY A 180 10.61 -15.33 1.72
C GLY A 180 10.57 -16.39 2.83
N LYS A 181 10.21 -17.63 2.52
CA LYS A 181 10.27 -18.75 3.48
C LYS A 181 11.70 -19.09 3.93
N LEU A 182 12.70 -18.68 3.15
CA LEU A 182 14.12 -18.85 3.48
C LEU A 182 14.64 -17.74 4.42
N SER A 183 13.84 -16.71 4.69
CA SER A 183 14.22 -15.58 5.56
C SER A 183 14.08 -15.97 7.04
N PRO A 184 15.12 -15.80 7.89
CA PRO A 184 15.07 -16.16 9.30
C PRO A 184 13.99 -15.44 10.12
N SER A 185 13.55 -14.27 9.67
CA SER A 185 12.51 -13.48 10.35
C SER A 185 11.12 -14.09 10.29
N MET A 186 10.84 -15.02 9.36
CA MET A 186 9.55 -15.70 9.22
C MET A 186 9.38 -16.89 10.14
N ALA A 187 10.47 -17.43 10.71
CA ALA A 187 10.41 -18.59 11.60
C ALA A 187 9.72 -18.30 12.95
N HIS A 188 9.52 -17.04 13.32
CA HIS A 188 8.87 -16.65 14.60
C HIS A 188 7.35 -16.46 14.48
N SER A 189 6.79 -16.33 13.27
CA SER A 189 5.34 -16.07 13.09
C SER A 189 4.47 -17.32 13.11
N SER A 190 5.04 -18.50 12.87
CA SER A 190 4.25 -19.74 12.77
C SER A 190 3.94 -20.43 14.11
N ARG A 191 4.42 -19.88 15.24
CA ARG A 191 4.17 -20.44 16.58
C ARG A 191 3.10 -19.73 17.40
N SER A 192 2.49 -18.64 16.91
CA SER A 192 1.46 -17.88 17.65
C SER A 192 0.03 -18.05 17.13
N SER A 193 -0.25 -19.00 16.25
CA SER A 193 -1.61 -19.23 15.74
C SER A 193 -2.45 -20.20 16.57
N ALA A 194 -2.02 -20.56 17.75
CA ALA A 194 -2.78 -21.41 18.65
C ALA A 194 -3.09 -20.66 19.94
N THR A 195 -3.97 -19.69 19.96
CA THR A 195 -4.84 -19.31 21.08
C THR A 195 -5.62 -18.01 20.76
N LEU A 196 -6.56 -18.04 19.87
CA LEU A 196 -7.60 -17.00 19.74
C LEU A 196 -8.97 -17.66 19.51
N SER A 197 -9.34 -18.58 20.40
CA SER A 197 -10.69 -19.16 20.44
C SER A 197 -11.47 -18.77 21.70
N ASN A 198 -11.28 -17.57 22.23
CA ASN A 198 -12.09 -17.06 23.33
C ASN A 198 -12.40 -15.56 23.15
N PHE A 199 -13.09 -15.22 22.07
CA PHE A 199 -13.86 -13.99 22.04
C PHE A 199 -15.32 -14.35 22.35
N PRO A 200 -15.92 -13.79 23.42
CA PRO A 200 -17.35 -13.93 23.64
C PRO A 200 -18.11 -13.27 22.48
N PRO A 201 -19.31 -13.81 22.12
CA PRO A 201 -20.11 -13.21 21.05
C PRO A 201 -20.52 -11.79 21.43
N PRO A 202 -20.73 -10.90 20.44
CA PRO A 202 -21.14 -9.53 20.69
C PRO A 202 -22.46 -9.52 21.46
N GLN A 203 -22.46 -8.87 22.62
CA GLN A 203 -23.65 -8.69 23.41
C GLN A 203 -24.60 -7.75 22.66
N THR A 204 -25.82 -8.21 22.47
CA THR A 204 -26.93 -7.39 21.98
C THR A 204 -27.13 -6.21 22.93
N VAL A 205 -26.95 -5.01 22.39
CA VAL A 205 -27.23 -3.76 23.12
C VAL A 205 -28.72 -3.69 23.37
N ASP A 206 -29.13 -3.82 24.64
CA ASP A 206 -30.50 -3.60 25.07
C ASP A 206 -30.85 -2.12 24.86
N SER A 207 -31.91 -1.88 24.09
CA SER A 207 -32.39 -0.57 23.69
C SER A 207 -33.12 0.22 24.79
N ARG A 208 -32.78 0.04 26.06
CA ARG A 208 -33.42 0.69 27.21
C ARG A 208 -32.42 1.29 28.18
N VAL A 209 -31.59 2.23 27.75
CA VAL A 209 -31.09 3.27 28.65
C VAL A 209 -30.95 4.54 27.83
N ASN A 210 -31.98 5.27 27.80
CA ASN A 210 -32.04 6.66 27.36
C ASN A 210 -31.98 7.55 28.59
N GLU A 211 -31.40 8.71 28.44
CA GLU A 211 -31.51 9.88 29.29
C GLU A 211 -30.23 10.31 30.01
N TYR A 212 -29.28 10.84 29.20
CA TYR A 212 -28.34 11.83 29.75
C TYR A 212 -28.85 13.24 29.45
N ARG A 213 -29.48 13.83 30.50
CA ARG A 213 -29.92 15.22 30.52
C ARG A 213 -28.71 16.16 30.57
N ILE A 214 -28.48 16.95 29.51
CA ILE A 214 -27.46 18.00 29.46
C ILE A 214 -27.97 19.21 30.25
N PRO A 215 -27.25 19.72 31.26
CA PRO A 215 -27.62 20.96 31.91
C PRO A 215 -27.27 22.16 31.02
N SER A 216 -28.28 22.92 30.65
CA SER A 216 -28.16 24.23 29.99
C SER A 216 -27.46 25.24 30.88
N ARG A 217 -26.23 25.65 30.50
CA ARG A 217 -25.60 26.87 31.03
C ARG A 217 -25.93 28.01 30.10
N SER A 218 -26.76 28.93 30.61
CA SER A 218 -26.98 30.25 30.04
C SER A 218 -25.72 31.12 30.17
N VAL A 219 -25.14 31.52 29.04
CA VAL A 219 -24.12 32.56 29.02
C VAL A 219 -24.76 33.84 28.48
N SER A 220 -24.97 34.78 29.40
CA SER A 220 -25.36 36.14 29.10
C SER A 220 -24.16 36.89 28.53
N THR A 221 -24.24 37.29 27.25
CA THR A 221 -23.24 38.17 26.62
C THR A 221 -23.83 39.55 26.50
N SER A 222 -23.39 40.44 27.37
CA SER A 222 -23.62 41.91 27.22
C SER A 222 -22.52 42.50 26.33
N CYS A 223 -22.89 42.91 25.16
CA CYS A 223 -22.02 43.70 24.25
C CYS A 223 -22.29 45.20 24.50
N ARG A 224 -21.29 45.95 24.96
CA ARG A 224 -21.34 47.44 24.99
C ARG A 224 -20.30 47.98 24.00
N ILE A 225 -20.81 48.74 23.07
CA ILE A 225 -20.08 49.54 22.07
C ILE A 225 -19.57 50.82 22.72
N SER A 226 -18.33 51.18 22.48
CA SER A 226 -17.81 52.52 22.35
C SER A 226 -16.58 52.51 21.47
#